data_4d6d40b78631ad37b1c1ac11581dc34e
#
_entry.id   4d6d40b78631ad37b1c1ac11581dc34e
#
_cell.length_a   1.000
_cell.length_b   1.000
_cell.length_c   1.000
_cell.angle_alpha   90.00
_cell.angle_beta   90.00
_cell.angle_gamma   90.00
#
_symmetry.space_group_name_H-M   'P 1'
#
loop_
_entity.id
_entity.type
_entity.pdbx_description
1 polymer ?
#
loop_
_entity_poly.entity_id
_entity_poly.type
_entity_poly.pdbx_seq_one_letter_code
_entity_poly.pdbx_strand_id
1 'polypeptide(L)'
;MNVVENTNNLYVTKREFCKLCSISESTAYKLIKSKKVNFEKRRDGLLHYYAIPIEEAEQYIHQRANRGVITKEQISSIKAYYRNKMRDYPKVIDAKDISTVTGYGKEIIRKWINSEKILGVVVRKRFRVAKEDLIDFLASPYYAKIIRKSKIHIEDFQCIGII
;
A
#
# COMPACT_ATOMS: atom_id res chain seq x y z
N MET A 1 23.04 -27.28 -19.32
CA MET A 1 22.90 -25.80 -19.46
C MET A 1 22.60 -25.54 -20.94
N ASN A 2 21.34 -25.41 -21.27
CA ASN A 2 20.96 -25.00 -22.63
C ASN A 2 20.17 -23.69 -22.46
N VAL A 3 20.90 -22.61 -22.65
CA VAL A 3 20.31 -21.29 -22.90
C VAL A 3 19.87 -21.33 -24.36
N VAL A 4 18.60 -21.49 -24.58
CA VAL A 4 18.02 -21.23 -25.91
C VAL A 4 17.82 -19.72 -25.97
N GLU A 5 18.80 -19.05 -26.55
CA GLU A 5 18.62 -17.70 -27.10
C GLU A 5 17.57 -17.79 -28.20
N ASN A 6 16.39 -17.33 -27.90
CA ASN A 6 15.38 -17.01 -28.91
C ASN A 6 14.98 -15.55 -28.72
N THR A 7 15.62 -14.73 -29.52
CA THR A 7 15.27 -13.35 -29.81
C THR A 7 13.77 -13.23 -30.15
N ASN A 8 13.06 -12.37 -29.43
CA ASN A 8 11.75 -11.78 -29.71
C ASN A 8 10.52 -12.25 -28.94
N ASN A 9 10.62 -12.87 -27.76
CA ASN A 9 9.44 -12.88 -26.90
C ASN A 9 9.87 -12.91 -25.43
N LEU A 10 9.86 -11.75 -24.84
CA LEU A 10 10.14 -11.50 -23.44
C LEU A 10 8.99 -11.99 -22.55
N TYR A 11 8.79 -13.31 -22.52
CA TYR A 11 7.82 -13.96 -21.63
C TYR A 11 8.57 -14.78 -20.59
N VAL A 12 8.03 -14.78 -19.38
CA VAL A 12 8.49 -15.60 -18.27
C VAL A 12 7.41 -16.59 -17.84
N THR A 13 7.82 -17.75 -17.36
CA THR A 13 6.89 -18.70 -16.73
C THR A 13 6.42 -18.17 -15.37
N LYS A 14 5.30 -18.70 -14.84
CA LYS A 14 4.82 -18.35 -13.49
C LYS A 14 5.93 -18.50 -12.44
N ARG A 15 6.78 -19.52 -12.54
CA ARG A 15 7.88 -19.77 -11.58
C ARG A 15 8.97 -18.70 -11.67
N GLU A 16 9.33 -18.29 -12.87
CA GLU A 16 10.29 -17.20 -13.10
C GLU A 16 9.72 -15.87 -12.64
N PHE A 17 8.45 -15.59 -12.94
CA PHE A 17 7.75 -14.42 -12.44
C PHE A 17 7.77 -14.34 -10.90
N CYS A 18 7.55 -15.48 -10.21
CA CYS A 18 7.67 -15.53 -8.74
C CYS A 18 9.07 -15.15 -8.26
N LYS A 19 10.11 -15.66 -8.94
CA LYS A 19 11.51 -15.33 -8.60
C LYS A 19 11.83 -13.86 -8.84
N LEU A 20 11.50 -13.34 -10.03
CA LEU A 20 11.74 -11.93 -10.39
C LEU A 20 11.04 -10.97 -9.43
N CYS A 21 9.77 -11.23 -9.13
CA CYS A 21 8.98 -10.37 -8.25
C CYS A 21 9.17 -10.64 -6.75
N SER A 22 9.97 -11.65 -6.38
CA SER A 22 10.14 -12.10 -4.98
C SER A 22 8.79 -12.33 -4.28
N ILE A 23 7.91 -13.11 -4.91
CA ILE A 23 6.58 -13.47 -4.40
C ILE A 23 6.37 -14.98 -4.38
N SER A 24 5.44 -15.43 -3.53
CA SER A 24 5.05 -16.85 -3.48
C SER A 24 4.20 -17.24 -4.71
N GLU A 25 4.19 -18.54 -5.04
CA GLU A 25 3.34 -19.06 -6.12
C GLU A 25 1.85 -18.82 -5.89
N SER A 26 1.40 -18.86 -4.64
CA SER A 26 0.01 -18.55 -4.28
C SER A 26 -0.34 -17.08 -4.57
N THR A 27 0.60 -16.17 -4.37
CA THR A 27 0.43 -14.75 -4.70
C THR A 27 0.38 -14.55 -6.21
N ALA A 28 1.31 -15.16 -6.96
CA ALA A 28 1.30 -15.11 -8.42
C ALA A 28 0.00 -15.67 -9.01
N TYR A 29 -0.47 -16.80 -8.50
CA TYR A 29 -1.74 -17.39 -8.93
C TYR A 29 -2.93 -16.45 -8.68
N LYS A 30 -2.99 -15.78 -7.52
CA LYS A 30 -4.03 -14.78 -7.22
C LYS A 30 -3.99 -13.60 -8.18
N LEU A 31 -2.80 -13.09 -8.52
CA LEU A 31 -2.62 -11.99 -9.48
C LEU A 31 -3.12 -12.38 -10.88
N ILE A 32 -2.75 -13.57 -11.35
CA ILE A 32 -3.21 -14.15 -12.62
C ILE A 32 -4.73 -14.33 -12.61
N LYS A 33 -5.29 -14.97 -11.58
CA LYS A 33 -6.73 -15.23 -11.47
C LYS A 33 -7.56 -13.94 -11.40
N SER A 34 -7.04 -12.91 -10.75
CA SER A 34 -7.71 -11.60 -10.64
C SER A 34 -7.46 -10.67 -11.83
N LYS A 35 -6.79 -11.16 -12.88
CA LYS A 35 -6.42 -10.39 -14.08
C LYS A 35 -5.64 -9.11 -13.78
N LYS A 36 -4.90 -9.09 -12.67
CA LYS A 36 -4.00 -7.98 -12.30
C LYS A 36 -2.65 -8.05 -13.00
N VAL A 37 -2.35 -9.17 -13.62
CA VAL A 37 -1.18 -9.44 -14.45
C VAL A 37 -1.70 -10.11 -15.69
N ASN A 38 -1.34 -9.60 -16.85
CA ASN A 38 -1.70 -10.21 -18.13
C ASN A 38 -0.88 -11.48 -18.34
N PHE A 39 -1.47 -12.46 -19.00
CA PHE A 39 -0.82 -13.73 -19.27
C PHE A 39 -1.45 -14.41 -20.49
N GLU A 40 -0.68 -15.28 -21.10
CA GLU A 40 -1.14 -16.23 -22.12
C GLU A 40 -1.05 -17.65 -21.57
N LYS A 41 -1.98 -18.50 -21.97
CA LYS A 41 -1.85 -19.93 -21.73
C LYS A 41 -1.12 -20.52 -22.92
N ARG A 42 0.04 -21.09 -22.69
CA ARG A 42 0.84 -21.77 -23.71
C ARG A 42 0.95 -23.26 -23.40
N ARG A 43 1.27 -24.04 -24.43
CA ARG A 43 1.45 -25.47 -24.33
C ARG A 43 2.84 -25.83 -24.84
N ASP A 44 3.51 -26.70 -24.09
CA ASP A 44 4.74 -27.33 -24.49
C ASP A 44 4.55 -28.84 -24.32
N GLY A 45 4.39 -29.55 -25.46
CA GLY A 45 3.99 -30.96 -25.47
C GLY A 45 2.64 -31.18 -24.77
N LEU A 46 2.64 -31.96 -23.68
CA LEU A 46 1.46 -32.23 -22.84
C LEU A 46 1.28 -31.22 -21.68
N LEU A 47 2.27 -30.35 -21.47
CA LEU A 47 2.27 -29.43 -20.34
C LEU A 47 1.66 -28.06 -20.72
N HIS A 48 0.73 -27.59 -19.93
CA HIS A 48 0.19 -26.24 -20.03
C HIS A 48 0.85 -25.33 -19.01
N TYR A 49 1.25 -24.13 -19.41
CA TYR A 49 1.84 -23.15 -18.52
C TYR A 49 1.35 -21.72 -18.81
N TYR A 50 1.54 -20.85 -17.83
CA TYR A 50 1.28 -19.43 -17.98
C TYR A 50 2.54 -18.72 -18.49
N ALA A 51 2.45 -18.11 -19.67
CA ALA A 51 3.46 -17.22 -20.22
C ALA A 51 3.07 -15.77 -19.86
N ILE A 52 3.89 -15.11 -19.07
CA ILE A 52 3.66 -13.77 -18.58
C ILE A 52 4.66 -12.86 -19.28
N PRO A 53 4.21 -11.77 -19.96
CA PRO A 53 5.14 -10.81 -20.55
C PRO A 53 6.09 -10.26 -19.47
N ILE A 54 7.37 -10.10 -19.79
CA ILE A 54 8.37 -9.63 -18.84
C ILE A 54 8.03 -8.22 -18.35
N GLU A 55 7.44 -7.40 -19.21
CA GLU A 55 6.95 -6.05 -18.90
C GLU A 55 5.94 -6.05 -17.75
N GLU A 56 5.12 -7.08 -17.63
CA GLU A 56 4.20 -7.24 -16.50
C GLU A 56 4.95 -7.48 -15.18
N ALA A 57 6.07 -8.21 -15.24
CA ALA A 57 6.93 -8.39 -14.07
C ALA A 57 7.60 -7.06 -13.67
N GLU A 58 8.12 -6.33 -14.64
CA GLU A 58 8.74 -5.02 -14.44
C GLU A 58 7.73 -4.01 -13.90
N GLN A 59 6.53 -3.94 -14.48
CA GLN A 59 5.45 -3.09 -13.99
C GLN A 59 5.04 -3.45 -12.56
N TYR A 60 4.92 -4.73 -12.26
CA TYR A 60 4.57 -5.18 -10.91
C TYR A 60 5.65 -4.81 -9.89
N ILE A 61 6.93 -5.00 -10.23
CA ILE A 61 8.06 -4.61 -9.39
C ILE A 61 8.06 -3.09 -9.17
N HIS A 62 7.88 -2.31 -10.24
CA HIS A 62 7.82 -0.86 -10.18
C HIS A 62 6.65 -0.36 -9.32
N GLN A 63 5.45 -0.88 -9.53
CA GLN A 63 4.27 -0.56 -8.72
C GLN A 63 4.48 -0.91 -7.25
N ARG A 64 5.15 -2.04 -6.97
CA ARG A 64 5.45 -2.46 -5.60
C ARG A 64 6.51 -1.57 -4.95
N ALA A 65 7.55 -1.19 -5.68
CA ALA A 65 8.59 -0.28 -5.21
C ALA A 65 8.03 1.11 -4.92
N ASN A 66 7.14 1.60 -5.78
CA ASN A 66 6.50 2.91 -5.67
C ASN A 66 5.28 2.93 -4.74
N ARG A 67 4.89 1.78 -4.20
CA ARG A 67 3.73 1.69 -3.30
C ARG A 67 3.93 2.54 -2.06
N GLY A 68 3.07 3.55 -1.89
CA GLY A 68 3.13 4.49 -0.78
C GLY A 68 4.31 5.45 -0.85
N VAL A 69 4.96 5.58 -2.01
CA VAL A 69 5.81 6.73 -2.29
C VAL A 69 4.89 7.92 -2.52
N ILE A 70 5.08 8.97 -1.74
CA ILE A 70 4.33 10.23 -1.86
C ILE A 70 5.33 11.36 -2.13
N THR A 71 4.99 12.22 -3.07
CA THR A 71 5.82 13.39 -3.41
C THR A 71 5.65 14.49 -2.38
N LYS A 72 6.53 15.50 -2.42
CA LYS A 72 6.42 16.67 -1.51
C LYS A 72 5.12 17.43 -1.73
N GLU A 73 4.70 17.56 -2.98
CA GLU A 73 3.42 18.17 -3.38
C GLU A 73 2.24 17.40 -2.80
N GLN A 74 2.27 16.07 -2.92
CA GLN A 74 1.25 15.19 -2.36
C GLN A 74 1.20 15.28 -0.83
N ILE A 75 2.35 15.37 -0.15
CA ILE A 75 2.40 15.59 1.31
C ILE A 75 1.65 16.88 1.68
N SER A 76 1.89 17.97 0.95
CA SER A 76 1.24 19.24 1.19
C SER A 76 -0.28 19.16 0.97
N SER A 77 -0.71 18.48 -0.08
CA SER A 77 -2.13 18.24 -0.40
C SER A 77 -2.81 17.39 0.68
N ILE A 78 -2.15 16.32 1.14
CA ILE A 78 -2.66 15.45 2.21
C ILE A 78 -2.83 16.26 3.51
N LYS A 79 -1.82 17.05 3.88
CA LYS A 79 -1.91 17.89 5.09
C LYS A 79 -3.03 18.91 5.00
N ALA A 80 -3.19 19.58 3.87
CA ALA A 80 -4.27 20.55 3.64
C ALA A 80 -5.65 19.87 3.74
N TYR A 81 -5.82 18.71 3.14
CA TYR A 81 -7.04 17.91 3.21
C TYR A 81 -7.41 17.55 4.65
N TYR A 82 -6.47 16.99 5.41
CA TYR A 82 -6.76 16.60 6.79
C TYR A 82 -6.93 17.77 7.74
N ARG A 83 -6.25 18.91 7.54
CA ARG A 83 -6.52 20.14 8.28
C ARG A 83 -7.96 20.61 8.07
N ASN A 84 -8.45 20.56 6.85
CA ASN A 84 -9.84 20.90 6.54
C ASN A 84 -10.81 19.87 7.15
N LYS A 85 -10.59 18.57 6.96
CA LYS A 85 -11.41 17.48 7.50
C LYS A 85 -11.50 17.52 9.03
N MET A 86 -10.41 17.93 9.69
CA MET A 86 -10.32 18.00 11.15
C MET A 86 -10.50 19.44 11.69
N ARG A 87 -11.08 20.33 10.91
CA ARG A 87 -11.23 21.74 11.29
C ARG A 87 -11.88 21.93 12.66
N ASP A 88 -12.97 21.19 12.88
CA ASP A 88 -13.79 21.30 14.11
C ASP A 88 -13.29 20.42 15.27
N TYR A 89 -12.21 19.67 15.06
CA TYR A 89 -11.60 18.87 16.13
C TYR A 89 -10.73 19.74 17.03
N PRO A 90 -10.67 19.43 18.35
CA PRO A 90 -9.82 20.15 19.29
C PRO A 90 -8.33 20.00 18.94
N LYS A 91 -7.49 20.90 19.46
CA LYS A 91 -6.02 20.84 19.25
C LYS A 91 -5.38 19.54 19.78
N VAL A 92 -5.98 18.96 20.82
CA VAL A 92 -5.54 17.68 21.42
C VAL A 92 -6.70 16.71 21.33
N ILE A 93 -6.45 15.59 20.70
CA ILE A 93 -7.43 14.53 20.37
C ILE A 93 -7.13 13.24 21.11
N ASP A 94 -8.09 12.36 21.21
CA ASP A 94 -7.95 11.05 21.83
C ASP A 94 -8.01 9.90 20.78
N ALA A 95 -7.84 8.66 21.25
CA ALA A 95 -7.88 7.49 20.38
C ALA A 95 -9.24 7.28 19.71
N LYS A 96 -10.34 7.80 20.27
CA LYS A 96 -11.68 7.72 19.67
C LYS A 96 -11.76 8.66 18.47
N ASP A 97 -11.27 9.89 18.62
CA ASP A 97 -11.22 10.87 17.54
C ASP A 97 -10.37 10.36 16.39
N ILE A 98 -9.17 9.81 16.70
CA ILE A 98 -8.29 9.20 15.69
C ILE A 98 -9.00 8.04 14.95
N SER A 99 -9.72 7.20 15.69
CA SER A 99 -10.50 6.09 15.10
C SER A 99 -11.58 6.61 14.15
N THR A 100 -12.27 7.68 14.52
CA THR A 100 -13.31 8.30 13.69
C THR A 100 -12.72 8.92 12.42
N VAL A 101 -11.58 9.60 12.51
CA VAL A 101 -10.92 10.23 11.35
C VAL A 101 -10.34 9.21 10.39
N THR A 102 -9.75 8.13 10.92
CA THR A 102 -8.95 7.18 10.11
C THR A 102 -9.68 5.89 9.76
N GLY A 103 -10.75 5.55 10.48
CA GLY A 103 -11.48 4.29 10.34
C GLY A 103 -10.73 3.05 10.86
N TYR A 104 -9.63 3.24 11.59
CA TYR A 104 -8.89 2.12 12.19
C TYR A 104 -9.33 1.87 13.63
N GLY A 105 -9.29 0.60 14.04
CA GLY A 105 -9.64 0.21 15.40
C GLY A 105 -8.62 0.70 16.45
N LYS A 106 -9.09 0.87 17.70
CA LYS A 106 -8.30 1.39 18.82
C LYS A 106 -6.98 0.64 19.06
N GLU A 107 -6.94 -0.67 18.81
CA GLU A 107 -5.73 -1.48 18.99
C GLU A 107 -4.63 -1.12 17.98
N ILE A 108 -5.00 -0.79 16.75
CA ILE A 108 -4.06 -0.34 15.71
C ILE A 108 -3.52 1.04 16.08
N ILE A 109 -4.40 1.95 16.53
CA ILE A 109 -4.01 3.30 16.96
C ILE A 109 -3.05 3.22 18.15
N ARG A 110 -3.36 2.34 19.12
CA ARG A 110 -2.49 2.10 20.28
C ARG A 110 -1.11 1.60 19.87
N LYS A 111 -1.05 0.68 18.88
CA LYS A 111 0.24 0.22 18.31
C LYS A 111 1.01 1.36 17.65
N TRP A 112 0.36 2.26 16.92
CA TRP A 112 1.02 3.40 16.30
C TRP A 112 1.61 4.37 17.31
N ILE A 113 0.90 4.63 18.40
CA ILE A 113 1.38 5.51 19.48
C ILE A 113 2.51 4.85 20.25
N ASN A 114 2.36 3.57 20.65
CA ASN A 114 3.38 2.84 21.38
C ASN A 114 4.67 2.60 20.58
N SER A 115 4.58 2.54 19.25
CA SER A 115 5.73 2.43 18.34
C SER A 115 6.24 3.78 17.84
N GLU A 116 5.82 4.86 18.47
CA GLU A 116 6.23 6.25 18.15
C GLU A 116 5.98 6.69 16.71
N LYS A 117 5.04 6.02 16.02
CA LYS A 117 4.61 6.43 14.68
C LYS A 117 3.71 7.66 14.73
N ILE A 118 2.95 7.80 15.80
CA ILE A 118 2.21 8.99 16.17
C ILE A 118 2.77 9.46 17.50
N LEU A 119 3.20 10.71 17.57
CA LEU A 119 3.63 11.29 18.83
C LEU A 119 2.42 11.49 19.73
N GLY A 120 2.46 10.90 20.90
CA GLY A 120 1.37 10.98 21.86
C GLY A 120 1.82 10.75 23.28
N VAL A 121 1.06 11.25 24.22
CA VAL A 121 1.30 11.09 25.66
C VAL A 121 0.13 10.41 26.34
N VAL A 122 0.40 9.74 27.46
CA VAL A 122 -0.65 9.14 28.28
C VAL A 122 -0.98 10.08 29.44
N VAL A 123 -2.20 10.56 29.48
CA VAL A 123 -2.71 11.42 30.57
C VAL A 123 -3.94 10.74 31.17
N ARG A 124 -3.89 10.43 32.47
CA ARG A 124 -4.99 9.76 33.21
C ARG A 124 -5.46 8.49 32.51
N LYS A 125 -4.52 7.62 32.12
CA LYS A 125 -4.75 6.34 31.41
C LYS A 125 -5.38 6.47 30.01
N ARG A 126 -5.34 7.65 29.40
CA ARG A 126 -5.84 7.91 28.05
C ARG A 126 -4.73 8.47 27.18
N PHE A 127 -4.67 8.01 25.95
CA PHE A 127 -3.77 8.61 24.96
C PHE A 127 -4.27 10.00 24.56
N ARG A 128 -3.33 10.94 24.47
CA ARG A 128 -3.53 12.29 23.99
C ARG A 128 -2.52 12.57 22.90
N VAL A 129 -2.99 13.05 21.77
CA VAL A 129 -2.21 13.31 20.56
C VAL A 129 -2.49 14.72 20.11
N ALA A 130 -1.47 15.49 19.75
CA ALA A 130 -1.70 16.76 19.10
C ALA A 130 -2.28 16.54 17.70
N LYS A 131 -3.28 17.34 17.32
CA LYS A 131 -3.93 17.24 16.01
C LYS A 131 -2.92 17.32 14.86
N GLU A 132 -1.94 18.19 14.94
CA GLU A 132 -0.90 18.32 13.91
C GLU A 132 -0.01 17.08 13.83
N ASP A 133 0.33 16.42 14.94
CA ASP A 133 1.11 15.18 14.93
C ASP A 133 0.34 14.04 14.22
N LEU A 134 -0.97 13.98 14.41
CA LEU A 134 -1.79 13.05 13.63
C LEU A 134 -1.76 13.41 12.14
N ILE A 135 -1.91 14.68 11.78
CA ILE A 135 -1.87 15.13 10.38
C ILE A 135 -0.52 14.80 9.74
N ASP A 136 0.58 15.00 10.46
CA ASP A 136 1.92 14.63 9.99
C ASP A 136 2.06 13.12 9.77
N PHE A 137 1.52 12.33 10.67
CA PHE A 137 1.46 10.88 10.50
C PHE A 137 0.64 10.46 9.27
N LEU A 138 -0.55 11.05 9.06
CA LEU A 138 -1.43 10.74 7.93
C LEU A 138 -0.79 11.14 6.58
N ALA A 139 0.09 12.14 6.58
CA ALA A 139 0.88 12.54 5.42
C ALA A 139 2.22 11.79 5.30
N SER A 140 2.47 10.81 6.15
CA SER A 140 3.74 10.06 6.14
C SER A 140 3.75 8.93 5.12
N PRO A 141 4.94 8.57 4.59
CA PRO A 141 5.10 7.38 3.75
C PRO A 141 4.70 6.08 4.47
N TYR A 142 4.80 6.04 5.79
CA TYR A 142 4.36 4.89 6.59
C TYR A 142 2.85 4.67 6.46
N TYR A 143 2.04 5.73 6.63
CA TYR A 143 0.58 5.64 6.51
C TYR A 143 0.18 5.24 5.08
N ALA A 144 0.78 5.85 4.07
CA ALA A 144 0.52 5.53 2.67
C ALA A 144 0.82 4.06 2.32
N LYS A 145 1.86 3.47 2.94
CA LYS A 145 2.28 2.07 2.71
C LYS A 145 1.40 1.02 3.40
N ILE A 146 0.48 1.39 4.27
CA ILE A 146 -0.40 0.44 4.95
C ILE A 146 -1.11 -0.44 3.92
N ILE A 147 -0.94 -1.76 4.03
CA ILE A 147 -1.47 -2.74 3.05
C ILE A 147 -2.98 -2.89 3.21
N ARG A 148 -3.44 -3.14 4.45
CA ARG A 148 -4.87 -3.29 4.77
C ARG A 148 -5.42 -1.93 5.19
N LYS A 149 -5.81 -1.14 4.20
CA LYS A 149 -6.40 0.17 4.43
C LYS A 149 -7.82 0.06 4.97
N SER A 150 -8.19 0.96 5.88
CA SER A 150 -9.59 1.16 6.27
C SER A 150 -10.38 1.74 5.09
N LYS A 151 -11.70 1.66 5.15
CA LYS A 151 -12.57 2.26 4.13
C LYS A 151 -12.32 3.76 4.03
N ILE A 152 -12.27 4.45 5.17
CA ILE A 152 -12.00 5.90 5.25
C ILE A 152 -10.64 6.26 4.63
N HIS A 153 -9.60 5.48 4.92
CA HIS A 153 -8.27 5.70 4.33
C HIS A 153 -8.29 5.62 2.80
N ILE A 154 -9.03 4.65 2.24
CA ILE A 154 -9.19 4.51 0.79
C ILE A 154 -9.93 5.72 0.23
N GLU A 155 -11.08 6.08 0.80
CA GLU A 155 -11.91 7.20 0.37
C GLU A 155 -11.14 8.53 0.44
N ASP A 156 -10.42 8.79 1.53
CA ASP A 156 -9.61 9.99 1.68
C ASP A 156 -8.53 10.09 0.60
N PHE A 157 -7.81 8.98 0.35
CA PHE A 157 -6.73 8.96 -0.65
C PHE A 157 -7.25 9.06 -2.09
N GLN A 158 -8.46 8.55 -2.36
CA GLN A 158 -9.15 8.78 -3.63
C GLN A 158 -9.54 10.25 -3.80
N CYS A 159 -10.10 10.88 -2.76
CA CYS A 159 -10.44 12.31 -2.79
C CYS A 159 -9.22 13.21 -3.04
N ILE A 160 -8.05 12.81 -2.54
CA ILE A 160 -6.79 13.57 -2.72
C ILE A 160 -6.12 13.25 -4.06
N GLY A 161 -6.52 12.18 -4.76
CA GLY A 161 -5.91 11.72 -6.00
C GLY A 161 -4.57 10.97 -5.80
N ILE A 162 -4.44 10.25 -4.69
CA ILE A 162 -3.24 9.44 -4.37
C ILE A 162 -3.38 8.02 -4.90
N ILE A 163 -4.59 7.47 -4.94
CA ILE A 163 -4.92 6.12 -5.43
C ILE A 163 -6.19 6.13 -6.27
#